data_59c75a6173bdc53dcda910b1c85077ca
#
_entry.id   59c75a6173bdc53dcda910b1c85077ca
#
_cell.length_a   1.000
_cell.length_b   1.000
_cell.length_c   1.000
_cell.angle_alpha   90.00
_cell.angle_beta   90.00
_cell.angle_gamma   90.00
#
_symmetry.space_group_name_H-M   'P 1'
#
loop_
_entity.id
_entity.type
_entity.pdbx_description
1 polymer ?
#
loop_
_entity_poly.entity_id
_entity_poly.type
_entity_poly.pdbx_seq_one_letter_code
_entity_poly.pdbx_strand_id
1 'polypeptide(L)'
;MIQPKINHLTFFKGKTAAAASPAISVVMPVLTTDNKPKLLDQLSQAMRCRHYSRKTEVTYIHWIKRFIFFHHVRHPKDMAEPEINAFLTHLAVKEHVSASTQNQALCAIIFLYKYVLNRKIGDIGEVIRARKPVRLPVVMSKNEVKAVLSNLTGDKWIIVYLMYGAG
;
A
#
# COMPACT_ATOMS: atom_id res chain seq x y z
N MET A 1 42.20 -18.57 45.43
CA MET A 1 41.80 -19.43 46.54
C MET A 1 40.60 -20.23 46.14
N ILE A 2 40.84 -21.48 45.94
CA ILE A 2 40.06 -22.70 46.27
C ILE A 2 38.82 -22.96 45.40
N GLN A 3 39.04 -23.86 44.47
CA GLN A 3 38.07 -24.94 44.09
C GLN A 3 37.92 -25.95 45.26
N PRO A 4 36.90 -26.75 45.34
CA PRO A 4 36.92 -28.09 44.75
C PRO A 4 35.57 -28.53 44.18
N LYS A 5 35.53 -29.36 43.09
CA LYS A 5 35.59 -30.85 43.00
C LYS A 5 34.44 -31.51 43.80
N ILE A 6 33.73 -32.49 43.38
CA ILE A 6 33.93 -33.76 42.69
C ILE A 6 32.60 -34.56 42.74
N ASN A 7 32.36 -35.42 41.73
CA ASN A 7 31.88 -36.83 41.77
C ASN A 7 30.39 -37.10 42.00
N HIS A 8 29.75 -38.14 41.55
CA HIS A 8 30.09 -39.39 40.88
C HIS A 8 28.78 -40.07 40.45
N LEU A 9 28.82 -40.71 39.30
CA LEU A 9 28.36 -42.06 38.96
C LEU A 9 27.08 -42.64 39.62
N THR A 10 26.17 -43.10 38.74
CA THR A 10 25.73 -44.52 38.61
C THR A 10 24.66 -44.54 37.50
N PHE A 11 24.92 -45.08 36.38
CA PHE A 11 24.74 -46.41 35.85
C PHE A 11 23.41 -47.08 36.26
N PHE A 12 22.44 -47.04 35.31
CA PHE A 12 21.43 -48.09 35.21
C PHE A 12 21.22 -48.50 33.75
N LYS A 13 21.57 -49.75 33.54
CA LYS A 13 21.44 -50.51 32.30
C LYS A 13 20.04 -51.15 32.33
N GLY A 14 19.25 -50.95 31.35
CA GLY A 14 17.98 -51.63 31.17
C GLY A 14 17.60 -51.70 29.71
N LYS A 15 17.89 -52.86 29.11
CA LYS A 15 17.39 -53.28 27.79
C LYS A 15 15.89 -53.47 27.84
N THR A 16 15.14 -52.93 26.89
CA THR A 16 14.05 -53.69 26.25
C THR A 16 13.83 -53.09 24.83
N ALA A 17 13.92 -53.98 23.89
CA ALA A 17 13.54 -53.73 22.49
C ALA A 17 12.04 -53.75 22.36
N ALA A 18 11.47 -52.86 21.52
CA ALA A 18 10.33 -53.19 20.65
C ALA A 18 9.97 -52.04 19.70
N ALA A 19 9.83 -52.44 18.48
CA ALA A 19 8.97 -51.90 17.44
C ALA A 19 9.33 -50.51 16.82
N ALA A 20 10.09 -50.58 15.76
CA ALA A 20 10.14 -49.56 14.70
C ALA A 20 8.78 -49.47 13.99
N SER A 21 8.10 -48.36 14.15
CA SER A 21 7.06 -47.94 13.23
C SER A 21 7.70 -47.18 12.07
N PRO A 22 7.39 -47.51 10.80
CA PRO A 22 7.93 -46.75 9.69
C PRO A 22 7.31 -45.36 9.71
N ALA A 23 8.13 -44.33 9.93
CA ALA A 23 7.76 -42.96 9.66
C ALA A 23 7.49 -42.84 8.15
N ILE A 24 6.23 -42.73 7.78
CA ILE A 24 5.81 -42.31 6.46
C ILE A 24 6.27 -40.87 6.33
N SER A 25 7.44 -40.66 5.78
CA SER A 25 7.83 -39.34 5.26
C SER A 25 6.96 -39.04 4.05
N VAL A 26 5.85 -38.36 4.30
CA VAL A 26 5.10 -37.70 3.24
C VAL A 26 6.01 -36.61 2.70
N VAL A 27 6.80 -36.96 1.70
CA VAL A 27 7.47 -35.99 0.84
C VAL A 27 6.35 -35.31 0.07
N MET A 28 5.87 -34.19 0.62
CA MET A 28 5.08 -33.25 -0.15
C MET A 28 5.95 -32.85 -1.34
N PRO A 29 5.50 -33.02 -2.59
CA PRO A 29 6.20 -32.44 -3.72
C PRO A 29 6.15 -30.91 -3.51
N VAL A 30 7.30 -30.34 -3.18
CA VAL A 30 7.51 -28.90 -3.31
C VAL A 30 7.38 -28.63 -4.80
N LEU A 31 6.19 -28.24 -5.23
CA LEU A 31 5.97 -27.60 -6.51
C LEU A 31 6.76 -26.29 -6.48
N THR A 32 8.03 -26.38 -6.80
CA THR A 32 8.84 -25.25 -7.20
C THR A 32 8.33 -24.79 -8.58
N THR A 33 7.14 -24.18 -8.57
CA THR A 33 6.81 -23.25 -9.61
C THR A 33 7.72 -22.06 -9.38
N ASP A 34 8.62 -21.77 -10.28
CA ASP A 34 9.33 -20.51 -10.43
C ASP A 34 8.31 -19.38 -10.72
N ASN A 35 7.40 -19.21 -9.81
CA ASN A 35 6.38 -18.20 -9.88
C ASN A 35 6.91 -16.97 -9.14
N LYS A 36 7.90 -16.32 -9.76
CA LYS A 36 8.34 -15.00 -9.33
C LYS A 36 7.09 -14.13 -9.24
N PRO A 37 6.73 -13.62 -8.05
CA PRO A 37 5.44 -12.96 -7.87
C PRO A 37 5.30 -11.82 -8.87
N LYS A 38 4.17 -11.76 -9.57
CA LYS A 38 3.91 -10.72 -10.57
C LYS A 38 4.05 -9.34 -9.93
N LEU A 39 4.46 -8.35 -10.69
CA LEU A 39 4.70 -6.99 -10.19
C LEU A 39 3.51 -6.43 -9.38
N LEU A 40 2.28 -6.69 -9.83
CA LEU A 40 1.07 -6.24 -9.15
C LEU A 40 0.81 -6.98 -7.83
N ASP A 41 1.21 -8.25 -7.73
CA ASP A 41 1.10 -9.02 -6.49
C ASP A 41 2.11 -8.51 -5.45
N GLN A 42 3.33 -8.20 -5.88
CA GLN A 42 4.34 -7.54 -5.03
C GLN A 42 3.85 -6.18 -4.53
N LEU A 43 3.20 -5.41 -5.40
CA LEU A 43 2.61 -4.12 -5.03
C LEU A 43 1.53 -4.31 -3.96
N SER A 44 0.57 -5.22 -4.18
CA SER A 44 -0.50 -5.51 -3.22
C SER A 44 0.06 -5.94 -1.87
N GLN A 45 1.05 -6.83 -1.88
CA GLN A 45 1.73 -7.28 -0.66
C GLN A 45 2.42 -6.12 0.06
N ALA A 46 3.17 -5.28 -0.67
CA ALA A 46 3.86 -4.13 -0.10
C ALA A 46 2.89 -3.10 0.52
N MET A 47 1.69 -2.93 -0.05
CA MET A 47 0.66 -2.04 0.48
C MET A 47 0.00 -2.62 1.73
N ARG A 48 -0.32 -3.92 1.73
CA ARG A 48 -0.93 -4.61 2.89
C ARG A 48 0.00 -4.63 4.08
N CYS A 49 1.30 -4.92 3.88
CA CYS A 49 2.31 -4.83 4.95
C CYS A 49 2.42 -3.43 5.58
N ARG A 50 1.96 -2.38 4.88
CA ARG A 50 1.94 -1.00 5.37
C ARG A 50 0.56 -0.52 5.80
N HIS A 51 -0.39 -1.43 5.95
CA HIS A 51 -1.76 -1.17 6.40
C HIS A 51 -2.54 -0.16 5.53
N TYR A 52 -2.26 -0.11 4.22
CA TYR A 52 -3.05 0.69 3.30
C TYR A 52 -4.47 0.12 3.16
N SER A 53 -5.46 1.02 3.00
CA SER A 53 -6.83 0.58 2.80
C SER A 53 -6.99 -0.17 1.46
N ARG A 54 -7.92 -1.11 1.41
CA ARG A 54 -8.21 -1.84 0.17
C ARG A 54 -8.61 -0.92 -0.99
N LYS A 55 -9.30 0.17 -0.69
CA LYS A 55 -9.67 1.18 -1.69
C LYS A 55 -8.43 1.85 -2.29
N THR A 56 -7.43 2.16 -1.47
CA THR A 56 -6.16 2.71 -1.93
C THR A 56 -5.37 1.70 -2.76
N GLU A 57 -5.36 0.42 -2.36
CA GLU A 57 -4.72 -0.68 -3.10
C GLU A 57 -5.28 -0.78 -4.53
N VAL A 58 -6.61 -0.83 -4.66
CA VAL A 58 -7.28 -0.89 -5.97
C VAL A 58 -6.95 0.33 -6.83
N THR A 59 -6.96 1.53 -6.23
CA THR A 59 -6.65 2.77 -6.93
C THR A 59 -5.20 2.81 -7.42
N TYR A 60 -4.25 2.36 -6.61
CA TYR A 60 -2.83 2.33 -7.00
C TYR A 60 -2.57 1.30 -8.09
N ILE A 61 -3.17 0.11 -7.98
CA ILE A 61 -3.09 -0.91 -9.04
C ILE A 61 -3.65 -0.35 -10.36
N HIS A 62 -4.77 0.37 -10.31
CA HIS A 62 -5.36 1.01 -11.50
C HIS A 62 -4.38 1.99 -12.16
N TRP A 63 -3.79 2.91 -11.40
CA TRP A 63 -2.83 3.90 -11.94
C TRP A 63 -1.58 3.25 -12.50
N ILE A 64 -1.05 2.21 -11.83
CA ILE A 64 0.14 1.50 -12.30
C ILE A 64 -0.15 0.72 -13.58
N LYS A 65 -1.32 0.08 -13.69
CA LYS A 65 -1.74 -0.56 -14.95
C LYS A 65 -1.81 0.46 -16.08
N ARG A 66 -2.45 1.61 -15.85
CA ARG A 66 -2.55 2.69 -16.86
C ARG A 66 -1.17 3.19 -17.28
N PHE A 67 -0.24 3.38 -16.35
CA PHE A 67 1.13 3.78 -16.62
C PHE A 67 1.85 2.76 -17.51
N ILE A 68 1.75 1.46 -17.18
CA ILE A 68 2.37 0.37 -17.96
C ILE A 68 1.77 0.31 -19.38
N PHE A 69 0.44 0.39 -19.50
CA PHE A 69 -0.23 0.36 -20.80
C PHE A 69 0.08 1.60 -21.66
N PHE A 70 0.19 2.76 -21.05
CA PHE A 70 0.59 3.99 -21.76
C PHE A 70 1.97 3.84 -22.43
N HIS A 71 2.88 3.10 -21.81
CA HIS A 71 4.20 2.81 -22.33
C HIS A 71 4.30 1.45 -23.06
N HIS A 72 3.23 1.02 -23.74
CA HIS A 72 3.21 -0.20 -24.56
C HIS A 72 3.62 -1.46 -23.79
N VAL A 73 3.14 -1.62 -22.56
CA VAL A 73 3.40 -2.78 -21.69
C VAL A 73 4.91 -2.94 -21.34
N ARG A 74 5.65 -1.84 -21.37
CA ARG A 74 7.04 -1.82 -20.96
C ARG A 74 7.15 -2.01 -19.44
N HIS A 75 8.18 -2.75 -19.00
CA HIS A 75 8.35 -3.03 -17.59
C HIS A 75 8.86 -1.77 -16.84
N PRO A 76 8.28 -1.41 -15.67
CA PRO A 76 8.67 -0.20 -14.92
C PRO A 76 10.16 -0.14 -14.51
N LYS A 77 10.86 -1.26 -14.43
CA LYS A 77 12.31 -1.26 -14.20
C LYS A 77 13.11 -0.57 -15.31
N ASP A 78 12.59 -0.62 -16.53
CA ASP A 78 13.24 -0.07 -17.73
C ASP A 78 12.76 1.34 -18.05
N MET A 79 11.98 1.94 -17.16
CA MET A 79 11.45 3.29 -17.24
C MET A 79 12.03 4.16 -16.14
N ALA A 80 12.15 5.47 -16.42
CA ALA A 80 12.71 6.46 -15.51
C ALA A 80 11.83 7.73 -15.49
N GLU A 81 12.40 8.84 -15.04
CA GLU A 81 11.73 10.13 -14.94
C GLU A 81 11.06 10.61 -16.24
N PRO A 82 11.70 10.52 -17.44
CA PRO A 82 11.08 11.01 -18.67
C PRO A 82 9.74 10.32 -18.94
N GLU A 83 9.66 8.99 -18.71
CA GLU A 83 8.44 8.23 -18.92
C GLU A 83 7.35 8.62 -17.91
N ILE A 84 7.73 8.86 -16.64
CA ILE A 84 6.80 9.32 -15.62
C ILE A 84 6.24 10.69 -15.98
N ASN A 85 7.10 11.65 -16.36
CA ASN A 85 6.71 12.98 -16.76
C ASN A 85 5.85 12.98 -18.03
N ALA A 86 6.18 12.15 -19.03
CA ALA A 86 5.37 11.97 -20.23
C ALA A 86 3.94 11.49 -19.90
N PHE A 87 3.81 10.50 -19.02
CA PHE A 87 2.52 10.01 -18.57
C PHE A 87 1.72 11.07 -17.80
N LEU A 88 2.35 11.79 -16.87
CA LEU A 88 1.68 12.84 -16.09
C LEU A 88 1.25 14.02 -16.99
N THR A 89 2.07 14.38 -17.97
CA THR A 89 1.73 15.40 -18.99
C THR A 89 0.54 14.95 -19.83
N HIS A 90 0.53 13.68 -20.26
CA HIS A 90 -0.61 13.12 -21.00
C HIS A 90 -1.91 13.23 -20.18
N LEU A 91 -1.87 12.85 -18.88
CA LEU A 91 -3.03 12.97 -18.00
C LEU A 91 -3.54 14.41 -17.89
N ALA A 92 -2.63 15.38 -17.78
CA ALA A 92 -3.00 16.79 -17.65
C ALA A 92 -3.51 17.40 -18.97
N VAL A 93 -2.81 17.17 -20.08
CA VAL A 93 -3.07 17.84 -21.36
C VAL A 93 -4.12 17.12 -22.19
N LYS A 94 -4.06 15.80 -22.29
CA LYS A 94 -4.98 15.02 -23.13
C LYS A 94 -6.26 14.62 -22.40
N GLU A 95 -6.14 14.21 -21.15
CA GLU A 95 -7.29 13.73 -20.38
C GLU A 95 -7.90 14.80 -19.47
N HIS A 96 -7.29 15.98 -19.39
CA HIS A 96 -7.77 17.13 -18.59
C HIS A 96 -8.09 16.77 -17.13
N VAL A 97 -7.31 15.84 -16.53
CA VAL A 97 -7.53 15.44 -15.15
C VAL A 97 -7.18 16.56 -14.17
N SER A 98 -7.84 16.58 -13.02
CA SER A 98 -7.53 17.55 -11.98
C SER A 98 -6.11 17.35 -11.42
N ALA A 99 -5.51 18.42 -10.90
CA ALA A 99 -4.21 18.37 -10.21
C ALA A 99 -4.19 17.32 -9.07
N SER A 100 -5.32 17.15 -8.39
CA SER A 100 -5.46 16.12 -7.34
C SER A 100 -5.33 14.71 -7.90
N THR A 101 -5.99 14.45 -9.05
CA THR A 101 -5.97 13.17 -9.74
C THR A 101 -4.58 12.85 -10.29
N GLN A 102 -3.93 13.86 -10.90
CA GLN A 102 -2.55 13.71 -11.39
C GLN A 102 -1.57 13.40 -10.25
N ASN A 103 -1.68 14.09 -9.11
CA ASN A 103 -0.87 13.80 -7.94
C ASN A 103 -1.15 12.42 -7.35
N GLN A 104 -2.39 11.91 -7.42
CA GLN A 104 -2.71 10.56 -7.00
C GLN A 104 -2.02 9.51 -7.87
N ALA A 105 -2.01 9.71 -9.20
CA ALA A 105 -1.27 8.85 -10.12
C ALA A 105 0.24 8.87 -9.83
N LEU A 106 0.81 10.06 -9.60
CA LEU A 106 2.21 10.21 -9.20
C LEU A 106 2.52 9.47 -7.90
N CYS A 107 1.69 9.60 -6.86
CA CYS A 107 1.88 8.88 -5.59
C CYS A 107 1.90 7.36 -5.79
N ALA A 108 1.04 6.81 -6.66
CA ALA A 108 1.02 5.39 -6.97
C ALA A 108 2.33 4.95 -7.66
N ILE A 109 2.83 5.73 -8.60
CA ILE A 109 4.08 5.46 -9.33
C ILE A 109 5.28 5.55 -8.36
N ILE A 110 5.36 6.60 -7.55
CA ILE A 110 6.42 6.75 -6.53
C ILE A 110 6.41 5.58 -5.55
N PHE A 111 5.22 5.12 -5.13
CA PHE A 111 5.09 3.95 -4.26
C PHE A 111 5.68 2.69 -4.91
N LEU A 112 5.37 2.46 -6.19
CA LEU A 112 5.91 1.34 -6.96
C LEU A 112 7.44 1.37 -6.99
N TYR A 113 8.03 2.50 -7.40
CA TYR A 113 9.47 2.63 -7.51
C TYR A 113 10.18 2.49 -6.15
N LYS A 114 9.66 3.13 -5.12
CA LYS A 114 10.26 3.14 -3.79
C LYS A 114 10.17 1.80 -3.07
N TYR A 115 9.02 1.15 -3.08
CA TYR A 115 8.74 0.01 -2.20
C TYR A 115 8.71 -1.35 -2.90
N VAL A 116 8.56 -1.39 -4.20
CA VAL A 116 8.53 -2.63 -4.97
C VAL A 116 9.82 -2.80 -5.78
N LEU A 117 10.25 -1.74 -6.44
CA LEU A 117 11.47 -1.76 -7.25
C LEU A 117 12.73 -1.38 -6.48
N ASN A 118 12.59 -0.92 -5.22
CA ASN A 118 13.67 -0.48 -4.33
C ASN A 118 14.61 0.57 -4.97
N ARG A 119 14.05 1.45 -5.82
CA ARG A 119 14.79 2.58 -6.41
C ARG A 119 14.57 3.84 -5.57
N LYS A 120 15.63 4.58 -5.31
CA LYS A 120 15.52 5.87 -4.60
C LYS A 120 14.81 6.88 -5.49
N ILE A 121 13.99 7.75 -4.87
CA ILE A 121 13.23 8.79 -5.61
C ILE A 121 14.19 9.79 -6.26
N GLY A 122 15.36 10.06 -5.66
CA GLY A 122 16.41 10.89 -6.27
C GLY A 122 17.02 10.31 -7.54
N ASP A 123 16.95 8.98 -7.71
CA ASP A 123 17.40 8.32 -8.94
C ASP A 123 16.36 8.42 -10.08
N ILE A 124 15.16 8.91 -9.75
CA ILE A 124 14.04 9.08 -10.70
C ILE A 124 14.05 10.51 -11.30
N GLY A 125 14.79 11.45 -10.66
CA GLY A 125 14.90 12.83 -11.07
C GLY A 125 13.77 13.75 -10.60
N GLU A 126 13.67 14.96 -11.15
CA GLU A 126 12.63 15.92 -10.80
C GLU A 126 11.31 15.57 -11.49
N VAL A 127 10.35 15.10 -10.70
CA VAL A 127 8.99 14.87 -11.17
C VAL A 127 8.10 16.08 -10.87
N ILE A 128 7.53 16.67 -11.90
CA ILE A 128 6.67 17.86 -11.79
C ILE A 128 5.38 17.50 -11.06
N ARG A 129 5.17 18.11 -9.89
CA ARG A 129 3.91 17.97 -9.14
C ARG A 129 2.93 19.06 -9.52
N ALA A 130 1.71 18.66 -9.83
CA ALA A 130 0.64 19.62 -10.08
C ALA A 130 0.29 20.39 -8.79
N ARG A 131 0.22 21.72 -8.92
CA ARG A 131 -0.22 22.59 -7.82
C ARG A 131 -1.74 22.52 -7.68
N LYS A 132 -2.20 22.22 -6.48
CA LYS A 132 -3.63 22.31 -6.17
C LYS A 132 -4.01 23.77 -5.99
N PRO A 133 -5.08 24.26 -6.60
CA PRO A 133 -5.61 25.56 -6.26
C PRO A 133 -6.06 25.56 -4.79
N VAL A 134 -5.62 26.54 -4.04
CA VAL A 134 -6.08 26.77 -2.67
C VAL A 134 -7.45 27.42 -2.75
N ARG A 135 -8.51 26.66 -2.45
CA ARG A 135 -9.85 27.20 -2.31
C ARG A 135 -10.11 27.38 -0.82
N LEU A 136 -10.30 28.62 -0.41
CA LEU A 136 -10.77 28.91 0.94
C LEU A 136 -12.21 28.41 1.06
N PRO A 137 -12.54 27.70 2.14
CA PRO A 137 -13.93 27.30 2.40
C PRO A 137 -14.83 28.54 2.49
N VAL A 138 -15.99 28.49 1.87
CA VAL A 138 -17.02 29.49 2.09
C VAL A 138 -17.67 29.17 3.43
N VAL A 139 -17.52 30.08 4.38
CA VAL A 139 -18.10 29.94 5.71
C VAL A 139 -19.48 30.58 5.70
N MET A 140 -20.49 29.82 6.12
CA MET A 140 -21.86 30.32 6.23
C MET A 140 -21.96 31.28 7.40
N SER A 141 -22.71 32.38 7.23
CA SER A 141 -23.06 33.29 8.31
C SER A 141 -24.08 32.64 9.26
N LYS A 142 -24.15 33.15 10.48
CA LYS A 142 -25.13 32.63 11.48
C LYS A 142 -26.57 32.67 10.97
N ASN A 143 -26.92 33.67 10.16
CA ASN A 143 -28.29 33.81 9.61
C ASN A 143 -28.55 32.75 8.53
N GLU A 144 -27.55 32.45 7.67
CA GLU A 144 -27.67 31.37 6.69
C GLU A 144 -27.78 30.00 7.36
N VAL A 145 -27.01 29.74 8.42
CA VAL A 145 -27.13 28.50 9.20
C VAL A 145 -28.52 28.37 9.81
N LYS A 146 -29.07 29.44 10.40
CA LYS A 146 -30.46 29.43 10.95
C LYS A 146 -31.47 29.16 9.85
N ALA A 147 -31.34 29.79 8.69
CA ALA A 147 -32.23 29.57 7.55
C ALA A 147 -32.17 28.12 7.04
N VAL A 148 -30.99 27.50 7.00
CA VAL A 148 -30.84 26.08 6.64
C VAL A 148 -31.50 25.19 7.68
N LEU A 149 -31.25 25.42 8.98
CA LEU A 149 -31.81 24.62 10.07
C LEU A 149 -33.35 24.72 10.14
N SER A 150 -33.95 25.90 9.84
CA SER A 150 -35.39 26.06 9.81
C SER A 150 -36.10 25.31 8.68
N ASN A 151 -35.37 24.98 7.61
CA ASN A 151 -35.88 24.20 6.47
C ASN A 151 -35.64 22.69 6.60
N LEU A 152 -34.98 22.24 7.67
CA LEU A 152 -34.69 20.83 7.91
C LEU A 152 -35.61 20.27 8.99
N THR A 153 -35.98 18.99 8.85
CA THR A 153 -36.83 18.27 9.83
C THR A 153 -36.26 16.88 10.11
N GLY A 154 -36.60 16.30 11.27
CA GLY A 154 -36.22 14.94 11.65
C GLY A 154 -34.71 14.74 11.77
N ASP A 155 -34.26 13.57 11.35
CA ASP A 155 -32.85 13.14 11.51
C ASP A 155 -31.85 14.09 10.85
N LYS A 156 -32.24 14.69 9.72
CA LYS A 156 -31.37 15.64 8.99
C LYS A 156 -31.13 16.90 9.82
N TRP A 157 -32.15 17.40 10.50
CA TRP A 157 -32.02 18.55 11.40
C TRP A 157 -31.05 18.24 12.54
N ILE A 158 -31.21 17.08 13.18
CA ILE A 158 -30.35 16.65 14.31
C ILE A 158 -28.88 16.56 13.85
N ILE A 159 -28.63 15.93 12.70
CA ILE A 159 -27.26 15.75 12.16
C ILE A 159 -26.61 17.11 11.91
N VAL A 160 -27.31 18.02 11.19
CA VAL A 160 -26.75 19.33 10.84
C VAL A 160 -26.57 20.20 12.08
N TYR A 161 -27.53 20.14 13.06
CA TYR A 161 -27.43 20.85 14.33
C TYR A 161 -26.21 20.38 15.15
N LEU A 162 -25.98 19.07 15.24
CA LEU A 162 -24.82 18.52 15.93
C LEU A 162 -23.52 18.91 15.25
N MET A 163 -23.46 18.87 13.91
CA MET A 163 -22.27 19.30 13.15
C MET A 163 -21.95 20.78 13.38
N TYR A 164 -22.97 21.64 13.45
CA TYR A 164 -22.80 23.07 13.72
C TYR A 164 -22.39 23.34 15.17
N GLY A 165 -22.90 22.56 16.13
CA GLY A 165 -22.60 22.74 17.55
C GLY A 165 -21.25 22.13 17.99
N ALA A 166 -20.72 21.16 17.24
CA ALA A 166 -19.47 20.46 17.56
C ALA A 166 -18.24 20.98 16.79
N GLY A 167 -18.42 21.79 15.78
CA GLY A 167 -17.37 22.37 14.93
C GLY A 167 -17.22 23.83 15.12
#